data_5adb0587ed50a4cb2a053b267701f4ab
#
_entry.id   5adb0587ed50a4cb2a053b267701f4ab
#
_cell.length_a   1.000
_cell.length_b   1.000
_cell.length_c   1.000
_cell.angle_alpha   90.00
_cell.angle_beta   90.00
_cell.angle_gamma   90.00
#
_symmetry.space_group_name_H-M   'P 1'
#
loop_
_entity.id
_entity.type
_entity.pdbx_description
1 polymer ?
#
loop_
_entity_poly.entity_id
_entity_poly.type
_entity_poly.pdbx_seq_one_letter_code
_entity_poly.pdbx_strand_id
1 'polypeptide(L)'
;MVTDAQAEYAAYLNGEREIGKVPNALIDQVQKDPVLSKQLSRSPKLSTFAIQFNNKQKPFDNVDVRRAFATAIDREALINKVRQGVGKPAYSWIPPGNPGYQPDLGQQYKFDAAKAKKFLADAGFPDGKGLPQITFQYANTRNNPIIAQFAQQQWKDNLGIDVKLEPMEPKAFSEAVNKGQYMMGFYGWNADYPDPDNWLPELFGTGAGNNHSYYSNPKLDDLMKKAISEPDQKKRMDMWAQAQKMIVDDSPIIFLFHDENFVLVKPYVKDIFFTGMDGTALPGKFSVGQLWIAKH
;
A
#
# COMPACT_ATOMS: atom_id res chain seq x y z
N MET A 1 7.38 22.96 -12.45
CA MET A 1 7.48 21.48 -12.36
C MET A 1 6.17 20.90 -12.85
N VAL A 2 6.18 20.08 -13.90
CA VAL A 2 4.96 19.42 -14.38
C VAL A 2 4.65 18.29 -13.41
N THR A 3 3.50 18.34 -12.76
CA THR A 3 3.10 17.35 -11.73
C THR A 3 2.04 16.37 -12.24
N ASP A 4 1.57 16.55 -13.48
CA ASP A 4 0.58 15.72 -14.13
C ASP A 4 1.26 14.68 -15.02
N ALA A 5 0.99 13.40 -14.78
CA ALA A 5 1.55 12.29 -15.55
C ALA A 5 1.16 12.34 -17.04
N GLN A 6 0.00 12.88 -17.39
CA GLN A 6 -0.41 13.07 -18.79
C GLN A 6 0.49 14.09 -19.49
N ALA A 7 0.75 15.23 -18.84
CA ALA A 7 1.61 16.26 -19.37
C ALA A 7 3.08 15.80 -19.45
N GLU A 8 3.57 15.03 -18.45
CA GLU A 8 4.91 14.41 -18.49
C GLU A 8 5.05 13.43 -19.67
N TYR A 9 4.03 12.60 -19.89
CA TYR A 9 3.99 11.64 -20.99
C TYR A 9 3.97 12.34 -22.35
N ALA A 10 3.14 13.38 -22.52
CA ALA A 10 3.08 14.16 -23.74
C ALA A 10 4.42 14.84 -24.06
N ALA A 11 5.05 15.47 -23.06
CA ALA A 11 6.36 16.10 -23.21
C ALA A 11 7.46 15.09 -23.60
N TYR A 12 7.38 13.85 -23.07
CA TYR A 12 8.28 12.76 -23.47
C TYR A 12 8.09 12.38 -24.95
N LEU A 13 6.84 12.21 -25.39
CA LEU A 13 6.54 11.87 -26.79
C LEU A 13 7.02 12.95 -27.75
N ASN A 14 6.85 14.22 -27.40
CA ASN A 14 7.28 15.38 -28.19
C ASN A 14 8.81 15.59 -28.17
N GLY A 15 9.58 14.82 -27.40
CA GLY A 15 11.03 14.98 -27.31
C GLY A 15 11.49 16.14 -26.42
N GLU A 16 10.59 16.72 -25.64
CA GLU A 16 10.87 17.80 -24.68
C GLU A 16 11.49 17.28 -23.38
N ARG A 17 11.46 15.94 -23.17
CA ARG A 17 11.99 15.24 -22.01
C ARG A 17 12.59 13.90 -22.39
N GLU A 18 13.66 13.56 -21.70
CA GLU A 18 14.36 12.28 -21.83
C GLU A 18 13.74 11.17 -20.97
N ILE A 19 13.03 11.57 -19.91
CA ILE A 19 12.38 10.66 -18.94
C ILE A 19 10.94 11.14 -18.75
N GLY A 20 9.98 10.21 -18.85
CA GLY A 20 8.56 10.50 -18.67
C GLY A 20 7.84 9.40 -17.89
N LYS A 21 6.98 9.77 -16.95
CA LYS A 21 6.07 8.82 -16.30
C LYS A 21 4.95 8.41 -17.26
N VAL A 22 4.59 7.13 -17.22
CA VAL A 22 3.45 6.64 -18.00
C VAL A 22 2.19 6.75 -17.14
N PRO A 23 1.13 7.43 -17.63
CA PRO A 23 -0.18 7.38 -16.96
C PRO A 23 -0.70 5.94 -16.89
N ASN A 24 -1.31 5.56 -15.76
CA ASN A 24 -1.78 4.20 -15.55
C ASN A 24 -2.67 3.69 -16.71
N ALA A 25 -3.58 4.53 -17.19
CA ALA A 25 -4.49 4.20 -18.30
C ALA A 25 -3.77 3.85 -19.62
N LEU A 26 -2.52 4.25 -19.78
CA LEU A 26 -1.76 4.06 -21.02
C LEU A 26 -0.69 2.97 -20.91
N ILE A 27 -0.52 2.35 -19.74
CA ILE A 27 0.55 1.36 -19.53
C ILE A 27 0.39 0.16 -20.47
N ASP A 28 -0.81 -0.39 -20.61
CA ASP A 28 -1.08 -1.51 -21.52
C ASP A 28 -0.80 -1.13 -22.98
N GLN A 29 -1.17 0.07 -23.40
CA GLN A 29 -0.86 0.59 -24.71
C GLN A 29 0.64 0.72 -24.95
N VAL A 30 1.38 1.30 -23.97
CA VAL A 30 2.84 1.48 -24.06
C VAL A 30 3.55 0.12 -24.10
N GLN A 31 3.09 -0.86 -23.35
CA GLN A 31 3.66 -2.23 -23.37
C GLN A 31 3.50 -2.94 -24.69
N LYS A 32 2.44 -2.63 -25.44
CA LYS A 32 2.14 -3.20 -26.77
C LYS A 32 2.78 -2.40 -27.91
N ASP A 33 3.21 -1.18 -27.67
CA ASP A 33 3.86 -0.35 -28.69
C ASP A 33 5.28 -0.85 -28.99
N PRO A 34 5.62 -1.12 -30.27
CA PRO A 34 6.91 -1.74 -30.64
C PRO A 34 8.13 -0.85 -30.35
N VAL A 35 7.95 0.46 -30.21
CA VAL A 35 9.01 1.44 -29.90
C VAL A 35 9.04 1.74 -28.42
N LEU A 36 7.90 2.12 -27.85
CA LEU A 36 7.82 2.58 -26.45
C LEU A 36 8.06 1.44 -25.46
N SER A 37 7.65 0.20 -25.79
CA SER A 37 7.92 -0.96 -24.94
C SER A 37 9.41 -1.20 -24.67
N LYS A 38 10.28 -0.89 -25.64
CA LYS A 38 11.75 -0.98 -25.50
C LYS A 38 12.35 0.15 -24.67
N GLN A 39 11.60 1.22 -24.45
CA GLN A 39 11.99 2.37 -23.65
C GLN A 39 11.38 2.33 -22.26
N LEU A 40 10.46 1.38 -22.01
CA LEU A 40 9.74 1.26 -20.76
C LEU A 40 10.58 0.55 -19.70
N SER A 41 10.81 1.23 -18.60
CA SER A 41 11.35 0.66 -17.36
C SER A 41 10.22 0.44 -16.36
N ARG A 42 10.17 -0.75 -15.76
CA ARG A 42 9.29 -1.12 -14.66
C ARG A 42 10.13 -1.42 -13.43
N SER A 43 9.84 -0.78 -12.33
CA SER A 43 10.54 -1.02 -11.06
C SER A 43 9.57 -0.99 -9.88
N PRO A 44 9.80 -1.81 -8.82
CA PRO A 44 9.02 -1.70 -7.59
C PRO A 44 9.27 -0.33 -6.95
N LYS A 45 8.25 0.19 -6.26
CA LYS A 45 8.40 1.25 -5.28
C LYS A 45 8.45 0.64 -3.89
N LEU A 46 9.28 1.20 -3.00
CA LEU A 46 9.17 0.90 -1.59
C LEU A 46 7.98 1.66 -1.01
N SER A 47 6.79 1.26 -1.44
CA SER A 47 5.54 1.82 -0.95
C SER A 47 4.43 0.77 -0.90
N THR A 48 3.62 0.86 0.17
CA THR A 48 2.47 -0.02 0.40
C THR A 48 1.28 0.83 0.80
N PHE A 49 0.13 0.48 0.24
CA PHE A 49 -1.15 1.12 0.53
C PHE A 49 -2.12 0.15 1.21
N ALA A 50 -2.92 0.70 2.10
CA ALA A 50 -3.79 -0.04 3.00
C ALA A 50 -5.09 0.70 3.32
N ILE A 51 -6.03 0.00 3.91
CA ILE A 51 -7.11 0.59 4.68
C ILE A 51 -6.81 0.29 6.15
N GLN A 52 -6.66 1.33 6.95
CA GLN A 52 -6.45 1.21 8.39
C GLN A 52 -7.77 1.21 9.13
N PHE A 53 -7.81 0.44 10.21
CA PHE A 53 -8.88 0.46 11.19
C PHE A 53 -8.46 1.32 12.40
N ASN A 54 -9.40 1.94 13.06
CA ASN A 54 -9.19 2.38 14.42
C ASN A 54 -9.41 1.19 15.37
N ASN A 55 -8.32 0.52 15.77
CA ASN A 55 -8.37 -0.71 16.57
C ASN A 55 -8.91 -0.48 18.00
N LYS A 56 -9.14 0.77 18.42
CA LYS A 56 -9.79 1.10 19.69
C LYS A 56 -11.30 1.26 19.58
N GLN A 57 -11.83 1.36 18.36
CA GLN A 57 -13.26 1.54 18.12
C GLN A 57 -13.96 0.23 17.77
N LYS A 58 -15.14 0.01 18.36
CA LYS A 58 -16.01 -1.09 17.92
C LYS A 58 -16.52 -0.82 16.49
N PRO A 59 -16.58 -1.86 15.67
CA PRO A 59 -16.32 -3.28 15.97
C PRO A 59 -14.86 -3.69 15.68
N PHE A 60 -13.97 -2.76 15.33
CA PHE A 60 -12.58 -3.04 14.93
C PHE A 60 -11.62 -3.30 16.10
N ASP A 61 -12.09 -3.25 17.34
CA ASP A 61 -11.42 -3.81 18.51
C ASP A 61 -11.36 -5.35 18.48
N ASN A 62 -12.24 -6.00 17.71
CA ASN A 62 -12.26 -7.44 17.48
C ASN A 62 -11.42 -7.83 16.25
N VAL A 63 -10.43 -8.71 16.45
CA VAL A 63 -9.51 -9.15 15.39
C VAL A 63 -10.23 -9.91 14.27
N ASP A 64 -11.25 -10.70 14.57
CA ASP A 64 -11.95 -11.49 13.56
C ASP A 64 -12.85 -10.63 12.67
N VAL A 65 -13.38 -9.50 13.19
CA VAL A 65 -14.00 -8.48 12.34
C VAL A 65 -12.97 -7.90 11.37
N ARG A 66 -11.77 -7.55 11.82
CA ARG A 66 -10.72 -7.03 10.94
C ARG A 66 -10.30 -8.04 9.88
N ARG A 67 -10.13 -9.31 10.27
CA ARG A 67 -9.83 -10.42 9.35
C ARG A 67 -10.94 -10.65 8.33
N ALA A 68 -12.21 -10.54 8.73
CA ALA A 68 -13.35 -10.63 7.83
C ALA A 68 -13.29 -9.56 6.75
N PHE A 69 -13.13 -8.30 7.15
CA PHE A 69 -13.02 -7.17 6.22
C PHE A 69 -11.80 -7.31 5.28
N ALA A 70 -10.67 -7.78 5.79
CA ALA A 70 -9.45 -7.98 5.00
C ALA A 70 -9.58 -9.12 3.98
N THR A 71 -10.20 -10.25 4.38
CA THR A 71 -10.36 -11.45 3.53
C THR A 71 -11.47 -11.26 2.47
N ALA A 72 -12.39 -10.33 2.70
CA ALA A 72 -13.47 -10.01 1.75
C ALA A 72 -13.02 -9.16 0.55
N ILE A 73 -11.78 -8.63 0.53
CA ILE A 73 -11.27 -7.79 -0.57
C ILE A 73 -10.49 -8.64 -1.58
N ASP A 74 -10.97 -8.66 -2.83
CA ASP A 74 -10.24 -9.23 -3.96
C ASP A 74 -9.19 -8.22 -4.47
N ARG A 75 -7.94 -8.41 -4.01
CA ARG A 75 -6.81 -7.54 -4.36
C ARG A 75 -6.37 -7.69 -5.81
N GLU A 76 -6.53 -8.86 -6.41
CA GLU A 76 -6.25 -9.08 -7.83
C GLU A 76 -7.25 -8.28 -8.69
N ALA A 77 -8.54 -8.33 -8.34
CA ALA A 77 -9.54 -7.50 -9.00
C ALA A 77 -9.28 -6.00 -8.79
N LEU A 78 -8.83 -5.58 -7.61
CA LEU A 78 -8.41 -4.19 -7.37
C LEU A 78 -7.30 -3.76 -8.32
N ILE A 79 -6.23 -4.57 -8.45
CA ILE A 79 -5.12 -4.28 -9.36
C ILE A 79 -5.61 -4.23 -10.80
N ASN A 80 -6.34 -5.25 -11.25
CA ASN A 80 -6.69 -5.39 -12.65
C ASN A 80 -7.78 -4.41 -13.10
N LYS A 81 -8.84 -4.21 -12.29
CA LYS A 81 -10.02 -3.41 -12.69
C LYS A 81 -9.92 -1.94 -12.29
N VAL A 82 -9.29 -1.63 -11.15
CA VAL A 82 -9.21 -0.27 -10.62
C VAL A 82 -7.88 0.37 -10.92
N ARG A 83 -6.79 -0.38 -10.75
CA ARG A 83 -5.43 0.14 -10.92
C ARG A 83 -4.82 -0.14 -12.30
N GLN A 84 -5.58 -0.77 -13.19
CA GLN A 84 -5.18 -1.00 -14.60
C GLN A 84 -3.87 -1.79 -14.72
N GLY A 85 -3.66 -2.78 -13.83
CA GLY A 85 -2.48 -3.61 -13.81
C GLY A 85 -1.27 -3.02 -13.07
N VAL A 86 -1.41 -1.85 -12.45
CA VAL A 86 -0.31 -1.16 -11.76
C VAL A 86 -0.21 -1.60 -10.30
N GLY A 87 0.96 -2.11 -9.93
CA GLY A 87 1.26 -2.61 -8.59
C GLY A 87 1.03 -4.11 -8.45
N LYS A 88 1.21 -4.60 -7.23
CA LYS A 88 1.01 -6.00 -6.86
C LYS A 88 0.11 -6.10 -5.63
N PRO A 89 -0.73 -7.14 -5.51
CA PRO A 89 -1.48 -7.40 -4.29
C PRO A 89 -0.56 -7.46 -3.08
N ALA A 90 -0.94 -6.79 -1.99
CA ALA A 90 -0.21 -6.84 -0.74
C ALA A 90 -0.97 -7.66 0.31
N TYR A 91 -0.26 -8.57 0.96
CA TYR A 91 -0.74 -9.37 2.08
C TYR A 91 0.08 -9.14 3.35
N SER A 92 1.16 -8.36 3.23
CA SER A 92 2.02 -7.89 4.32
C SER A 92 2.43 -6.45 4.07
N TRP A 93 3.10 -5.83 5.05
CA TRP A 93 3.39 -4.39 4.99
C TRP A 93 4.66 -4.05 4.24
N ILE A 94 5.75 -4.80 4.44
CA ILE A 94 7.03 -4.55 3.77
C ILE A 94 6.93 -4.91 2.28
N PRO A 95 7.20 -3.98 1.35
CA PRO A 95 7.08 -4.21 -0.09
C PRO A 95 8.26 -4.98 -0.69
N PRO A 96 8.08 -5.56 -1.91
CA PRO A 96 9.16 -6.11 -2.70
C PRO A 96 10.30 -5.11 -2.91
N GLY A 97 11.55 -5.59 -2.79
CA GLY A 97 12.75 -4.75 -2.93
C GLY A 97 13.24 -4.12 -1.62
N ASN A 98 12.44 -4.15 -0.55
CA ASN A 98 12.91 -3.79 0.78
C ASN A 98 13.48 -5.02 1.50
N PRO A 99 14.59 -4.90 2.25
CA PRO A 99 15.03 -5.96 3.15
C PRO A 99 13.89 -6.40 4.07
N GLY A 100 13.77 -7.71 4.30
CA GLY A 100 12.69 -8.27 5.13
C GLY A 100 11.37 -8.51 4.41
N TYR A 101 11.25 -8.25 3.10
CA TYR A 101 10.08 -8.65 2.33
C TYR A 101 9.88 -10.18 2.37
N GLN A 102 8.66 -10.61 2.63
CA GLN A 102 8.26 -12.02 2.71
C GLN A 102 7.10 -12.28 1.74
N PRO A 103 7.35 -12.89 0.56
CA PRO A 103 6.34 -13.05 -0.49
C PRO A 103 5.16 -13.94 -0.08
N ASP A 104 5.41 -14.90 0.82
CA ASP A 104 4.39 -15.88 1.24
C ASP A 104 3.64 -15.45 2.51
N LEU A 105 4.05 -14.36 3.15
CA LEU A 105 3.41 -13.88 4.36
C LEU A 105 2.03 -13.29 4.07
N GLY A 106 1.04 -13.67 4.87
CA GLY A 106 -0.33 -13.15 4.79
C GLY A 106 -1.20 -13.82 3.73
N GLN A 107 -0.70 -14.83 3.01
CA GLN A 107 -1.44 -15.55 1.97
C GLN A 107 -2.71 -16.22 2.50
N GLN A 108 -2.78 -16.50 3.81
CA GLN A 108 -3.99 -16.99 4.47
C GLN A 108 -5.16 -15.98 4.44
N TYR A 109 -4.90 -14.71 4.15
CA TYR A 109 -5.90 -13.65 4.00
C TYR A 109 -6.15 -13.24 2.53
N LYS A 110 -5.82 -14.11 1.58
CA LYS A 110 -6.30 -13.98 0.20
C LYS A 110 -7.82 -13.93 0.17
N PHE A 111 -8.34 -13.34 -0.88
CA PHE A 111 -9.77 -13.25 -1.09
C PHE A 111 -10.46 -14.61 -0.98
N ASP A 112 -11.39 -14.69 -0.05
CA ASP A 112 -12.25 -15.84 0.20
C ASP A 112 -13.52 -15.37 0.93
N ALA A 113 -14.61 -15.23 0.20
CA ALA A 113 -15.87 -14.75 0.75
C ALA A 113 -16.46 -15.67 1.82
N ALA A 114 -16.30 -16.99 1.69
CA ALA A 114 -16.80 -17.96 2.68
C ALA A 114 -16.02 -17.86 3.99
N LYS A 115 -14.70 -17.78 3.91
CA LYS A 115 -13.81 -17.57 5.05
C LYS A 115 -14.05 -16.22 5.72
N ALA A 116 -14.28 -15.17 4.94
CA ALA A 116 -14.59 -13.84 5.46
C ALA A 116 -15.90 -13.83 6.26
N LYS A 117 -16.95 -14.49 5.75
CA LYS A 117 -18.22 -14.68 6.49
C LYS A 117 -18.03 -15.51 7.77
N LYS A 118 -17.17 -16.54 7.71
CA LYS A 118 -16.87 -17.32 8.89
C LYS A 118 -16.21 -16.49 9.98
N PHE A 119 -15.20 -15.68 9.67
CA PHE A 119 -14.59 -14.77 10.63
C PHE A 119 -15.62 -13.82 11.24
N LEU A 120 -16.54 -13.30 10.44
CA LEU A 120 -17.58 -12.39 10.92
C LEU A 120 -18.56 -13.08 11.87
N ALA A 121 -18.93 -14.32 11.56
CA ALA A 121 -19.78 -15.13 12.43
C ALA A 121 -19.07 -15.52 13.75
N ASP A 122 -17.79 -15.90 13.69
CA ASP A 122 -16.95 -16.20 14.86
C ASP A 122 -16.80 -14.97 15.77
N ALA A 123 -16.82 -13.77 15.18
CA ALA A 123 -16.82 -12.49 15.91
C ALA A 123 -18.17 -12.13 16.54
N GLY A 124 -19.23 -12.92 16.32
CA GLY A 124 -20.57 -12.69 16.84
C GLY A 124 -21.49 -11.88 15.93
N PHE A 125 -21.12 -11.66 14.67
CA PHE A 125 -21.87 -10.87 13.69
C PHE A 125 -22.24 -11.68 12.43
N PRO A 126 -22.97 -12.81 12.54
CA PRO A 126 -23.33 -13.62 11.38
C PRO A 126 -24.09 -12.79 10.36
N ASP A 127 -23.66 -12.83 9.09
CA ASP A 127 -24.22 -12.02 8.00
C ASP A 127 -24.26 -10.49 8.29
N GLY A 128 -23.35 -10.01 9.13
CA GLY A 128 -23.27 -8.59 9.53
C GLY A 128 -24.32 -8.15 10.54
N LYS A 129 -25.17 -9.04 11.04
CA LYS A 129 -26.24 -8.72 12.01
C LYS A 129 -25.63 -8.21 13.32
N GLY A 130 -26.12 -7.05 13.78
CA GLY A 130 -25.66 -6.45 15.04
C GLY A 130 -24.42 -5.56 14.91
N LEU A 131 -23.80 -5.47 13.73
CA LEU A 131 -22.74 -4.49 13.49
C LEU A 131 -23.31 -3.06 13.55
N PRO A 132 -22.57 -2.10 14.14
CA PRO A 132 -22.90 -0.69 13.99
C PRO A 132 -22.75 -0.25 12.54
N GLN A 133 -23.26 0.94 12.20
CA GLN A 133 -22.94 1.55 10.91
C GLN A 133 -21.43 1.74 10.77
N ILE A 134 -20.86 1.09 9.78
CA ILE A 134 -19.43 1.25 9.43
C ILE A 134 -19.26 2.45 8.52
N THR A 135 -18.30 3.31 8.84
CA THR A 135 -17.93 4.47 8.00
C THR A 135 -16.50 4.35 7.52
N PHE A 136 -16.30 4.51 6.22
CA PHE A 136 -14.98 4.57 5.59
C PHE A 136 -14.69 6.02 5.17
N GLN A 137 -13.79 6.65 5.90
CA GLN A 137 -13.34 8.02 5.71
C GLN A 137 -12.07 8.07 4.87
N TYR A 138 -11.97 9.01 3.96
CA TYR A 138 -10.77 9.15 3.11
C TYR A 138 -10.62 10.57 2.57
N ALA A 139 -9.37 10.97 2.34
CA ALA A 139 -9.08 12.20 1.63
C ALA A 139 -9.58 12.12 0.18
N ASN A 140 -10.40 13.08 -0.25
CA ASN A 140 -10.97 13.13 -1.61
C ASN A 140 -9.91 13.57 -2.62
N THR A 141 -8.90 12.75 -2.83
CA THR A 141 -7.77 13.01 -3.72
C THR A 141 -7.40 11.80 -4.54
N ARG A 142 -6.86 12.03 -5.74
CA ARG A 142 -6.32 10.98 -6.63
C ARG A 142 -7.34 9.85 -6.86
N ASN A 143 -6.91 8.61 -6.63
CA ASN A 143 -7.72 7.40 -6.85
C ASN A 143 -8.46 6.92 -5.59
N ASN A 144 -8.38 7.66 -4.46
CA ASN A 144 -9.01 7.25 -3.21
C ASN A 144 -10.51 7.00 -3.35
N PRO A 145 -11.29 7.86 -4.04
CA PRO A 145 -12.73 7.63 -4.23
C PRO A 145 -13.04 6.31 -4.94
N ILE A 146 -12.30 5.99 -6.00
CA ILE A 146 -12.53 4.78 -6.80
C ILE A 146 -12.16 3.52 -6.01
N ILE A 147 -11.06 3.58 -5.24
CA ILE A 147 -10.66 2.47 -4.37
C ILE A 147 -11.66 2.28 -3.23
N ALA A 148 -12.18 3.37 -2.65
CA ALA A 148 -13.19 3.31 -1.60
C ALA A 148 -14.51 2.70 -2.09
N GLN A 149 -14.98 3.09 -3.28
CA GLN A 149 -16.16 2.51 -3.92
C GLN A 149 -15.98 1.03 -4.23
N PHE A 150 -14.80 0.65 -4.74
CA PHE A 150 -14.48 -0.75 -4.97
C PHE A 150 -14.55 -1.56 -3.66
N ALA A 151 -13.88 -1.10 -2.60
CA ALA A 151 -13.87 -1.78 -1.33
C ALA A 151 -15.28 -1.87 -0.70
N GLN A 152 -16.09 -0.79 -0.77
CA GLN A 152 -17.49 -0.77 -0.35
C GLN A 152 -18.30 -1.86 -1.04
N GLN A 153 -18.17 -1.97 -2.37
CA GLN A 153 -18.89 -2.98 -3.15
C GLN A 153 -18.44 -4.41 -2.76
N GLN A 154 -17.12 -4.62 -2.53
CA GLN A 154 -16.62 -5.92 -2.08
C GLN A 154 -17.20 -6.34 -0.72
N TRP A 155 -17.31 -5.44 0.24
CA TRP A 155 -17.90 -5.75 1.55
C TRP A 155 -19.41 -5.99 1.44
N LYS A 156 -20.09 -5.25 0.58
CA LYS A 156 -21.53 -5.48 0.32
C LYS A 156 -21.77 -6.85 -0.29
N ASP A 157 -21.04 -7.20 -1.34
CA ASP A 157 -21.24 -8.46 -2.08
C ASP A 157 -20.81 -9.67 -1.26
N ASN A 158 -19.68 -9.58 -0.54
CA ASN A 158 -19.04 -10.70 0.12
C ASN A 158 -19.44 -10.89 1.58
N LEU A 159 -19.87 -9.82 2.28
CA LEU A 159 -20.23 -9.87 3.71
C LEU A 159 -21.67 -9.43 3.98
N GLY A 160 -22.37 -8.82 2.99
CA GLY A 160 -23.69 -8.22 3.19
C GLY A 160 -23.66 -6.93 3.99
N ILE A 161 -22.49 -6.27 4.11
CA ILE A 161 -22.32 -5.06 4.93
C ILE A 161 -22.35 -3.82 4.07
N ASP A 162 -23.28 -2.91 4.38
CA ASP A 162 -23.35 -1.58 3.79
C ASP A 162 -22.41 -0.63 4.55
N VAL A 163 -21.28 -0.27 3.93
CA VAL A 163 -20.31 0.69 4.46
C VAL A 163 -20.63 2.08 3.94
N LYS A 164 -20.75 3.07 4.84
CA LYS A 164 -20.91 4.48 4.45
C LYS A 164 -19.57 5.05 4.00
N LEU A 165 -19.50 5.61 2.80
CA LEU A 165 -18.34 6.36 2.33
C LEU A 165 -18.44 7.82 2.77
N GLU A 166 -17.33 8.36 3.30
CA GLU A 166 -17.24 9.74 3.75
C GLU A 166 -15.96 10.39 3.18
N PRO A 167 -16.07 10.98 1.97
CA PRO A 167 -14.98 11.76 1.40
C PRO A 167 -14.77 13.05 2.20
N MET A 168 -13.51 13.35 2.52
CA MET A 168 -13.13 14.51 3.30
C MET A 168 -12.10 15.36 2.54
N GLU A 169 -12.03 16.63 2.88
CA GLU A 169 -10.90 17.48 2.47
C GLU A 169 -9.61 16.91 3.11
N PRO A 170 -8.44 16.90 2.39
CA PRO A 170 -7.23 16.23 2.88
C PRO A 170 -6.76 16.63 4.27
N LYS A 171 -6.81 17.92 4.59
CA LYS A 171 -6.42 18.43 5.91
C LYS A 171 -7.40 17.95 6.99
N ALA A 172 -8.69 18.02 6.72
CA ALA A 172 -9.73 17.55 7.66
C ALA A 172 -9.61 16.05 7.93
N PHE A 173 -9.34 15.25 6.88
CA PHE A 173 -9.07 13.81 7.04
C PHE A 173 -7.83 13.55 7.93
N SER A 174 -6.73 14.24 7.66
CA SER A 174 -5.51 14.11 8.47
C SER A 174 -5.75 14.47 9.93
N GLU A 175 -6.50 15.54 10.20
CA GLU A 175 -6.84 15.95 11.58
C GLU A 175 -7.74 14.91 12.27
N ALA A 176 -8.74 14.37 11.57
CA ALA A 176 -9.62 13.32 12.10
C ALA A 176 -8.82 12.06 12.47
N VAL A 177 -7.91 11.64 11.59
CA VAL A 177 -7.03 10.49 11.82
C VAL A 177 -6.13 10.72 13.03
N ASN A 178 -5.45 11.87 13.11
CA ASN A 178 -4.55 12.20 14.23
C ASN A 178 -5.26 12.30 15.59
N LYS A 179 -6.55 12.65 15.58
CA LYS A 179 -7.40 12.71 16.79
C LYS A 179 -8.12 11.40 17.12
N GLY A 180 -7.95 10.35 16.30
CA GLY A 180 -8.69 9.10 16.45
C GLY A 180 -10.19 9.22 16.16
N GLN A 181 -10.60 10.27 15.47
CA GLN A 181 -12.00 10.56 15.11
C GLN A 181 -12.36 9.96 13.76
N TYR A 182 -12.02 8.72 13.57
CA TYR A 182 -12.35 7.95 12.37
C TYR A 182 -12.56 6.48 12.76
N MET A 183 -13.28 5.74 11.94
CA MET A 183 -13.53 4.32 12.16
C MET A 183 -12.63 3.48 11.25
N MET A 184 -12.56 3.83 9.98
CA MET A 184 -11.77 3.17 8.95
C MET A 184 -11.29 4.22 7.96
N GLY A 185 -10.03 4.17 7.53
CA GLY A 185 -9.44 5.19 6.67
C GLY A 185 -8.43 4.64 5.65
N PHE A 186 -8.28 5.34 4.52
CA PHE A 186 -7.23 4.99 3.55
C PHE A 186 -5.87 5.45 4.07
N TYR A 187 -4.85 4.59 3.89
CA TYR A 187 -3.52 4.80 4.41
C TYR A 187 -2.45 4.33 3.42
N GLY A 188 -1.25 4.87 3.54
CA GLY A 188 -0.12 4.43 2.73
C GLY A 188 1.20 4.90 3.32
N TRP A 189 2.26 4.16 3.02
CA TRP A 189 3.61 4.49 3.43
C TRP A 189 4.57 4.38 2.26
N ASN A 190 5.47 5.33 2.16
CA ASN A 190 6.64 5.27 1.30
C ASN A 190 7.87 5.24 2.18
N ALA A 191 8.81 4.35 1.90
CA ALA A 191 10.02 4.26 2.70
C ALA A 191 10.82 5.57 2.69
N ASP A 192 11.29 5.99 3.86
CA ASP A 192 12.31 7.03 4.00
C ASP A 192 13.69 6.45 3.76
N TYR A 193 13.89 5.18 4.11
CA TYR A 193 15.08 4.38 3.86
C TYR A 193 14.74 2.87 3.82
N PRO A 194 15.58 2.04 3.14
CA PRO A 194 15.24 0.64 2.87
C PRO A 194 15.64 -0.29 4.04
N ASP A 195 14.91 -0.20 5.16
CA ASP A 195 15.11 -1.10 6.31
C ASP A 195 13.75 -1.41 6.98
N PRO A 196 13.54 -2.60 7.57
CA PRO A 196 12.29 -2.96 8.24
C PRO A 196 11.90 -2.04 9.41
N ASP A 197 12.85 -1.35 10.05
CA ASP A 197 12.55 -0.45 11.15
C ASP A 197 11.81 0.83 10.71
N ASN A 198 11.95 1.24 9.45
CA ASN A 198 11.14 2.30 8.86
C ASN A 198 9.67 1.89 8.61
N TRP A 199 9.38 0.59 8.67
CA TRP A 199 8.08 0.04 8.35
C TRP A 199 7.29 -0.42 9.57
N LEU A 200 7.94 -1.03 10.55
CA LEU A 200 7.23 -1.73 11.61
C LEU A 200 7.11 -0.92 12.90
N PRO A 201 8.19 -0.43 13.54
CA PRO A 201 8.09 0.35 14.77
C PRO A 201 7.33 1.66 14.58
N GLU A 202 7.58 2.35 13.49
CA GLU A 202 7.01 3.66 13.18
C GLU A 202 5.47 3.59 13.02
N LEU A 203 4.97 2.47 12.47
CA LEU A 203 3.58 2.35 12.04
C LEU A 203 2.74 1.41 12.92
N PHE A 204 3.39 0.54 13.70
CA PHE A 204 2.70 -0.44 14.55
C PHE A 204 3.16 -0.45 16.00
N GLY A 205 4.23 0.29 16.34
CA GLY A 205 4.66 0.46 17.73
C GLY A 205 3.60 1.18 18.55
N THR A 206 3.37 0.72 19.78
CA THR A 206 2.38 1.32 20.68
C THR A 206 2.72 2.79 20.94
N GLY A 207 1.85 3.70 20.54
CA GLY A 207 2.01 5.14 20.71
C GLY A 207 3.00 5.80 19.75
N ALA A 208 3.52 5.08 18.74
CA ALA A 208 4.33 5.69 17.70
C ALA A 208 3.54 6.75 16.90
N GLY A 209 4.22 7.81 16.47
CA GLY A 209 3.58 9.00 15.90
C GLY A 209 2.77 8.74 14.63
N ASN A 210 3.18 7.75 13.83
CA ASN A 210 2.49 7.33 12.61
C ASN A 210 1.63 6.09 12.78
N ASN A 211 1.50 5.54 14.00
CA ASN A 211 0.57 4.45 14.30
C ASN A 211 -0.87 4.99 14.40
N HIS A 212 -1.40 5.41 13.29
CA HIS A 212 -2.78 5.91 13.24
C HIS A 212 -3.83 4.81 13.36
N SER A 213 -3.45 3.53 13.25
CA SER A 213 -4.37 2.41 13.52
C SER A 213 -4.70 2.25 15.01
N TYR A 214 -3.97 2.93 15.89
CA TYR A 214 -4.07 2.79 17.35
C TYR A 214 -3.89 1.35 17.85
N TYR A 215 -3.27 0.52 17.01
CA TYR A 215 -2.90 -0.84 17.37
C TYR A 215 -1.88 -0.84 18.51
N SER A 216 -1.98 -1.83 19.40
CA SER A 216 -1.06 -1.98 20.52
C SER A 216 -0.86 -3.46 20.83
N ASN A 217 0.41 -3.87 20.89
CA ASN A 217 0.79 -5.22 21.29
C ASN A 217 2.15 -5.18 22.01
N PRO A 218 2.19 -5.27 23.34
CA PRO A 218 3.43 -5.16 24.11
C PRO A 218 4.49 -6.21 23.71
N LYS A 219 4.08 -7.42 23.28
CA LYS A 219 5.03 -8.45 22.82
C LYS A 219 5.70 -8.05 21.51
N LEU A 220 4.95 -7.39 20.63
CA LEU A 220 5.48 -6.85 19.39
C LEU A 220 6.45 -5.69 19.68
N ASP A 221 6.08 -4.78 20.58
CA ASP A 221 6.93 -3.65 20.98
C ASP A 221 8.27 -4.13 21.50
N ASP A 222 8.27 -5.14 22.40
CA ASP A 222 9.48 -5.74 22.95
C ASP A 222 10.34 -6.43 21.86
N LEU A 223 9.71 -7.11 20.91
CA LEU A 223 10.40 -7.78 19.82
C LEU A 223 11.06 -6.75 18.87
N MET A 224 10.34 -5.71 18.50
CA MET A 224 10.84 -4.64 17.63
C MET A 224 12.00 -3.88 18.31
N LYS A 225 11.89 -3.58 19.60
CA LYS A 225 12.96 -2.95 20.37
C LYS A 225 14.25 -3.80 20.39
N LYS A 226 14.11 -5.12 20.54
CA LYS A 226 15.27 -6.05 20.46
C LYS A 226 15.85 -6.07 19.05
N ALA A 227 15.01 -6.11 18.01
CA ALA A 227 15.47 -6.12 16.63
C ALA A 227 16.26 -4.85 16.26
N ILE A 228 15.85 -3.68 16.75
CA ILE A 228 16.57 -2.41 16.54
C ILE A 228 18.01 -2.47 17.10
N SER A 229 18.20 -3.11 18.25
CA SER A 229 19.48 -3.16 18.95
C SER A 229 20.32 -4.42 18.64
N GLU A 230 19.83 -5.37 17.82
CA GLU A 230 20.52 -6.61 17.49
C GLU A 230 21.63 -6.37 16.46
N PRO A 231 22.92 -6.60 16.82
CA PRO A 231 24.04 -6.39 15.90
C PRO A 231 24.22 -7.51 14.88
N ASP A 232 23.74 -8.72 15.17
CA ASP A 232 23.78 -9.84 14.22
C ASP A 232 22.68 -9.66 13.17
N GLN A 233 23.09 -9.38 11.94
CA GLN A 233 22.16 -9.09 10.85
C GLN A 233 21.15 -10.21 10.60
N LYS A 234 21.57 -11.48 10.70
CA LYS A 234 20.66 -12.61 10.48
C LYS A 234 19.61 -12.67 11.58
N LYS A 235 20.02 -12.60 12.86
CA LYS A 235 19.08 -12.59 13.99
C LYS A 235 18.15 -11.39 13.93
N ARG A 236 18.67 -10.22 13.56
CA ARG A 236 17.89 -9.01 13.36
C ARG A 236 16.77 -9.23 12.33
N MET A 237 17.11 -9.79 11.17
CA MET A 237 16.12 -10.07 10.12
C MET A 237 15.12 -11.15 10.54
N ASP A 238 15.54 -12.18 11.30
CA ASP A 238 14.66 -13.20 11.84
C ASP A 238 13.63 -12.58 12.85
N MET A 239 14.06 -11.60 13.66
CA MET A 239 13.17 -10.85 14.56
C MET A 239 12.18 -9.98 13.77
N TRP A 240 12.62 -9.29 12.72
CA TRP A 240 11.72 -8.53 11.84
C TRP A 240 10.71 -9.42 11.14
N ALA A 241 11.10 -10.62 10.72
CA ALA A 241 10.20 -11.60 10.14
C ALA A 241 9.10 -12.03 11.12
N GLN A 242 9.47 -12.29 12.37
CA GLN A 242 8.52 -12.61 13.44
C GLN A 242 7.58 -11.43 13.74
N ALA A 243 8.11 -10.21 13.82
CA ALA A 243 7.32 -9.00 14.04
C ALA A 243 6.26 -8.80 12.94
N GLN A 244 6.65 -8.94 11.66
CA GLN A 244 5.70 -8.88 10.55
C GLN A 244 4.60 -9.94 10.66
N LYS A 245 4.97 -11.18 11.03
CA LYS A 245 3.99 -12.25 11.21
C LYS A 245 2.96 -11.90 12.27
N MET A 246 3.39 -11.34 13.41
CA MET A 246 2.47 -10.91 14.46
C MET A 246 1.51 -9.82 13.95
N ILE A 247 2.01 -8.82 13.22
CA ILE A 247 1.18 -7.76 12.63
C ILE A 247 0.16 -8.33 11.64
N VAL A 248 0.59 -9.24 10.77
CA VAL A 248 -0.30 -9.87 9.80
C VAL A 248 -1.37 -10.71 10.49
N ASP A 249 -1.01 -11.48 11.51
CA ASP A 249 -1.96 -12.31 12.26
C ASP A 249 -3.00 -11.48 13.03
N ASP A 250 -2.59 -10.33 13.58
CA ASP A 250 -3.48 -9.40 14.29
C ASP A 250 -4.32 -8.49 13.36
N SER A 251 -3.96 -8.44 12.07
CA SER A 251 -4.69 -7.70 11.02
C SER A 251 -5.09 -6.27 11.43
N PRO A 252 -4.18 -5.42 11.95
CA PRO A 252 -4.55 -4.06 12.38
C PRO A 252 -4.97 -3.15 11.23
N ILE A 253 -4.62 -3.53 10.01
CA ILE A 253 -4.94 -2.84 8.75
C ILE A 253 -5.22 -3.88 7.65
N ILE A 254 -5.87 -3.48 6.58
CA ILE A 254 -6.01 -4.25 5.35
C ILE A 254 -4.89 -3.84 4.40
N PHE A 255 -3.88 -4.68 4.21
CA PHE A 255 -2.88 -4.49 3.15
C PHE A 255 -3.56 -4.61 1.79
N LEU A 256 -3.42 -3.62 0.91
CA LEU A 256 -4.09 -3.60 -0.37
C LEU A 256 -3.14 -3.91 -1.54
N PHE A 257 -2.12 -3.08 -1.69
CA PHE A 257 -1.16 -3.24 -2.80
C PHE A 257 0.19 -2.60 -2.49
N HIS A 258 1.23 -3.17 -3.10
CA HIS A 258 2.54 -2.57 -3.29
C HIS A 258 2.56 -1.83 -4.62
N ASP A 259 3.08 -0.61 -4.65
CA ASP A 259 3.09 0.21 -5.85
C ASP A 259 4.30 -0.06 -6.75
N GLU A 260 4.22 0.35 -8.01
CA GLU A 260 5.27 0.19 -9.01
C GLU A 260 5.44 1.49 -9.83
N ASN A 261 6.65 1.69 -10.35
CA ASN A 261 6.95 2.73 -11.31
C ASN A 261 6.91 2.19 -12.74
N PHE A 262 6.32 2.97 -13.64
CA PHE A 262 6.38 2.79 -15.08
C PHE A 262 6.91 4.08 -15.70
N VAL A 263 8.15 4.03 -16.20
CA VAL A 263 8.88 5.19 -16.67
C VAL A 263 9.44 4.91 -18.05
N LEU A 264 9.23 5.81 -18.97
CA LEU A 264 9.88 5.80 -20.29
C LEU A 264 11.20 6.53 -20.20
N VAL A 265 12.24 5.99 -20.84
CA VAL A 265 13.58 6.56 -20.91
C VAL A 265 14.06 6.53 -22.36
N LYS A 266 14.50 7.66 -22.89
CA LYS A 266 15.06 7.73 -24.24
C LYS A 266 16.30 6.84 -24.36
N PRO A 267 16.51 6.13 -25.49
CA PRO A 267 17.60 5.15 -25.65
C PRO A 267 19.01 5.74 -25.53
N TYR A 268 19.16 7.05 -25.74
CA TYR A 268 20.41 7.77 -25.62
C TYR A 268 20.73 8.21 -24.19
N VAL A 269 19.83 8.07 -23.23
CA VAL A 269 20.12 8.22 -21.79
C VAL A 269 20.79 6.94 -21.30
N LYS A 270 22.05 7.05 -20.87
CA LYS A 270 22.87 5.90 -20.44
C LYS A 270 23.11 5.93 -18.94
N ASP A 271 23.38 4.76 -18.39
CA ASP A 271 23.74 4.54 -16.98
C ASP A 271 22.69 5.02 -15.97
N ILE A 272 21.42 5.17 -16.44
CA ILE A 272 20.30 5.39 -15.54
C ILE A 272 19.88 4.07 -14.90
N PHE A 273 19.67 4.09 -13.59
CA PHE A 273 19.04 2.99 -12.86
C PHE A 273 17.91 3.50 -11.97
N PHE A 274 16.97 2.61 -11.67
CA PHE A 274 15.82 2.90 -10.82
C PHE A 274 15.89 2.06 -9.55
N THR A 275 15.58 2.68 -8.43
CA THR A 275 15.49 2.02 -7.13
C THR A 275 14.07 2.10 -6.59
N GLY A 276 13.75 1.25 -5.61
CA GLY A 276 12.47 1.36 -4.92
C GLY A 276 12.26 2.68 -4.19
N MET A 277 13.37 3.38 -3.86
CA MET A 277 13.36 4.69 -3.21
C MET A 277 13.00 5.86 -4.15
N ASP A 278 12.87 5.63 -5.45
CA ASP A 278 12.44 6.64 -6.41
C ASP A 278 10.92 6.93 -6.35
N GLY A 279 10.19 6.31 -5.45
CA GLY A 279 8.73 6.38 -5.36
C GLY A 279 8.17 7.79 -5.13
N THR A 280 8.87 8.63 -4.39
CA THR A 280 8.44 9.98 -3.99
C THR A 280 9.16 11.11 -4.74
N ALA A 281 10.20 10.78 -5.50
CA ALA A 281 11.07 11.77 -6.12
C ALA A 281 11.14 11.60 -7.64
N LEU A 282 12.07 12.32 -8.25
CA LEU A 282 12.39 12.16 -9.67
C LEU A 282 12.87 10.72 -9.91
N PRO A 283 12.27 9.99 -10.88
CA PRO A 283 12.74 8.65 -11.24
C PRO A 283 14.22 8.69 -11.64
N GLY A 284 15.00 7.74 -11.11
CA GLY A 284 16.44 7.66 -11.37
C GLY A 284 17.29 8.70 -10.62
N LYS A 285 16.73 9.37 -9.60
CA LYS A 285 17.47 10.42 -8.85
C LYS A 285 18.80 9.96 -8.29
N PHE A 286 18.93 8.68 -7.92
CA PHE A 286 20.15 8.12 -7.38
C PHE A 286 21.23 7.84 -8.46
N SER A 287 20.84 7.82 -9.74
CA SER A 287 21.75 7.67 -10.87
C SER A 287 22.21 9.00 -11.48
N VAL A 288 21.69 10.15 -11.02
CA VAL A 288 21.95 11.48 -11.62
C VAL A 288 23.45 11.79 -11.73
N GLY A 289 24.26 11.37 -10.77
CA GLY A 289 25.72 11.56 -10.81
C GLY A 289 26.48 10.67 -11.80
N GLN A 290 25.82 9.68 -12.42
CA GLN A 290 26.42 8.68 -13.30
C GLN A 290 25.84 8.70 -14.71
N LEU A 291 24.60 9.18 -14.85
CA LEU A 291 23.91 9.18 -16.14
C LEU A 291 24.59 10.19 -17.12
N TRP A 292 24.56 9.84 -18.39
CA TRP A 292 25.05 10.70 -19.45
C TRP A 292 24.19 10.55 -20.72
N ILE A 293 24.27 11.52 -21.60
CA ILE A 293 23.54 11.58 -22.88
C ILE A 293 24.47 11.16 -24.00
N ALA A 294 24.20 10.04 -24.65
CA ALA A 294 24.93 9.63 -25.83
C ALA A 294 24.54 10.52 -27.03
N LYS A 295 25.47 10.63 -28.00
CA LYS A 295 25.17 11.33 -29.26
C LYS A 295 23.98 10.64 -29.96
N HIS A 296 23.00 11.38 -30.36
CA HIS A 296 21.75 10.92 -30.97
C HIS A 296 21.33 11.80 -32.16
#